data_f7a1df9b3551720bfad9d26efc505c17
#
_entry.id   f7a1df9b3551720bfad9d26efc505c17
#
_cell.length_a   1.000
_cell.length_b   1.000
_cell.length_c   1.000
_cell.angle_alpha   90.00
_cell.angle_beta   90.00
_cell.angle_gamma   90.00
#
_symmetry.space_group_name_H-M   'P 1'
#
loop_
_entity.id
_entity.type
_entity.pdbx_description
1 polymer ?
#
loop_
_entity_poly.entity_id
_entity_poly.type
_entity_poly.pdbx_seq_one_letter_code
_entity_poly.pdbx_strand_id
1 'polypeptide(L)'
;MKSLIQYIAEAENLRPVVIYGGKFQPFHSGHYEIYEKLVDEFGKDNVFISTSDINKSKLKQKSYSENHIFTFDEKAKIMETMFNIPAKQIIKAGRTPYLPSWREIPIEGSNYAYITVCGMKDKDRFDRLGNEHMIFEQYKPGMRLQSCLDHKYYYIVENEKINLSATEVRNYFREHDEQQKIEFFKDIYGKFNPEIFDLVNNR
;
A
#
# COMPACT_ATOMS: atom_id res chain seq x y z
N MET A 1 -15.70 33.51 -13.03
CA MET A 1 -14.27 33.36 -13.41
C MET A 1 -13.45 33.50 -12.13
N LYS A 2 -12.67 32.51 -11.70
CA LYS A 2 -11.81 32.62 -10.50
C LYS A 2 -10.71 33.64 -10.77
N SER A 3 -10.35 34.45 -9.76
CA SER A 3 -9.25 35.40 -9.89
C SER A 3 -7.90 34.66 -9.93
N LEU A 4 -6.86 35.26 -10.48
CA LEU A 4 -5.50 34.73 -10.48
C LEU A 4 -5.02 34.39 -9.06
N ILE A 5 -5.41 35.22 -8.06
CA ILE A 5 -5.09 34.99 -6.65
C ILE A 5 -5.79 33.73 -6.12
N GLN A 6 -7.05 33.46 -6.51
CA GLN A 6 -7.73 32.21 -6.17
C GLN A 6 -7.08 30.98 -6.82
N TYR A 7 -6.63 31.09 -8.07
CA TYR A 7 -5.85 30.03 -8.74
C TYR A 7 -4.51 29.77 -8.05
N ILE A 8 -3.81 30.81 -7.62
CA ILE A 8 -2.53 30.69 -6.90
C ILE A 8 -2.77 30.08 -5.51
N ALA A 9 -3.80 30.52 -4.78
CA ALA A 9 -4.14 29.97 -3.46
C ALA A 9 -4.59 28.50 -3.52
N GLU A 10 -5.30 28.11 -4.57
CA GLU A 10 -5.67 26.70 -4.80
C GLU A 10 -4.48 25.85 -5.21
N ALA A 11 -3.52 26.41 -5.96
CA ALA A 11 -2.26 25.75 -6.30
C ALA A 11 -1.32 25.60 -5.09
N GLU A 12 -1.49 26.40 -4.04
CA GLU A 12 -0.69 26.32 -2.80
C GLU A 12 -1.18 25.23 -1.83
N ASN A 13 -2.40 24.70 -2.00
CA ASN A 13 -3.04 23.74 -1.10
C ASN A 13 -3.41 22.43 -1.82
N LEU A 14 -2.49 21.86 -2.59
CA LEU A 14 -2.70 20.54 -3.17
C LEU A 14 -2.76 19.48 -2.06
N ARG A 15 -3.88 18.76 -2.02
CA ARG A 15 -4.04 17.61 -1.13
C ARG A 15 -3.04 16.52 -1.53
N PRO A 16 -2.19 16.01 -0.63
CA PRO A 16 -1.39 14.83 -0.91
C PRO A 16 -2.30 13.60 -1.01
N VAL A 17 -2.07 12.75 -2.01
CA VAL A 17 -2.69 11.43 -2.13
C VAL A 17 -1.56 10.41 -2.14
N VAL A 18 -1.45 9.70 -1.03
CA VAL A 18 -0.34 8.78 -0.75
C VAL A 18 -0.80 7.36 -1.01
N ILE A 19 -0.13 6.68 -1.93
CA ILE A 19 -0.44 5.30 -2.32
C ILE A 19 0.63 4.37 -1.76
N TYR A 20 0.26 3.61 -0.75
CA TYR A 20 1.06 2.52 -0.23
C TYR A 20 0.74 1.24 -0.99
N GLY A 21 1.51 0.99 -2.05
CA GLY A 21 1.31 -0.13 -2.96
C GLY A 21 2.08 -1.38 -2.54
N GLY A 22 1.42 -2.55 -2.61
CA GLY A 22 2.10 -3.82 -2.31
C GLY A 22 1.29 -5.06 -2.70
N LYS A 23 1.96 -6.21 -2.70
CA LYS A 23 1.28 -7.51 -2.90
C LYS A 23 0.52 -7.96 -1.65
N PHE A 24 1.06 -7.69 -0.48
CA PHE A 24 0.50 -8.01 0.84
C PHE A 24 -0.01 -9.46 0.94
N GLN A 25 0.91 -10.42 0.96
CA GLN A 25 0.63 -11.85 0.90
C GLN A 25 1.12 -12.65 2.14
N PRO A 26 0.58 -12.45 3.37
CA PRO A 26 -0.49 -11.53 3.77
C PRO A 26 0.01 -10.12 4.16
N PHE A 27 -0.94 -9.22 4.47
CA PHE A 27 -0.66 -7.99 5.20
C PHE A 27 -0.38 -8.34 6.67
N HIS A 28 0.60 -7.72 7.31
CA HIS A 28 1.05 -8.00 8.70
C HIS A 28 1.55 -6.72 9.38
N SER A 29 1.93 -6.83 10.67
CA SER A 29 2.37 -5.70 11.49
C SER A 29 3.48 -4.85 10.85
N GLY A 30 4.46 -5.46 10.18
CA GLY A 30 5.50 -4.69 9.50
C GLY A 30 4.98 -3.80 8.36
N HIS A 31 3.92 -4.20 7.68
CA HIS A 31 3.23 -3.34 6.72
C HIS A 31 2.39 -2.27 7.43
N TYR A 32 1.78 -2.62 8.56
CA TYR A 32 0.95 -1.70 9.33
C TYR A 32 1.76 -0.56 9.94
N GLU A 33 2.96 -0.83 10.45
CA GLU A 33 3.87 0.22 10.94
C GLU A 33 4.23 1.25 9.87
N ILE A 34 4.44 0.80 8.63
CA ILE A 34 4.66 1.72 7.50
C ILE A 34 3.40 2.55 7.26
N TYR A 35 2.23 1.92 7.27
CA TYR A 35 0.96 2.63 7.11
C TYR A 35 0.76 3.69 8.20
N GLU A 36 1.03 3.37 9.48
CA GLU A 36 0.94 4.34 10.58
C GLU A 36 1.89 5.52 10.41
N LYS A 37 3.15 5.28 10.05
CA LYS A 37 4.12 6.35 9.74
C LYS A 37 3.60 7.29 8.64
N LEU A 38 2.97 6.72 7.60
CA LEU A 38 2.39 7.51 6.52
C LEU A 38 1.17 8.31 6.98
N VAL A 39 0.33 7.72 7.83
CA VAL A 39 -0.82 8.40 8.43
C VAL A 39 -0.38 9.56 9.32
N ASP A 40 0.67 9.37 10.10
CA ASP A 40 1.23 10.41 10.97
C ASP A 40 1.80 11.57 10.15
N GLU A 41 2.44 11.30 9.03
CA GLU A 41 3.06 12.32 8.18
C GLU A 41 2.05 13.05 7.28
N PHE A 42 1.13 12.32 6.65
CA PHE A 42 0.25 12.86 5.61
C PHE A 42 -1.21 13.04 6.04
N GLY A 43 -1.57 12.51 7.19
CA GLY A 43 -2.96 12.45 7.67
C GLY A 43 -3.75 11.26 7.11
N LYS A 44 -4.59 10.69 7.96
CA LYS A 44 -5.33 9.43 7.70
C LYS A 44 -6.13 9.45 6.41
N ASP A 45 -6.82 10.54 6.11
CA ASP A 45 -7.69 10.62 4.93
C ASP A 45 -6.91 10.72 3.59
N ASN A 46 -5.61 10.90 3.65
CA ASN A 46 -4.75 11.05 2.48
C ASN A 46 -3.99 9.78 2.12
N VAL A 47 -3.98 8.76 2.99
CA VAL A 47 -3.22 7.52 2.81
C VAL A 47 -4.12 6.38 2.37
N PHE A 48 -3.76 5.75 1.26
CA PHE A 48 -4.49 4.62 0.68
C PHE A 48 -3.56 3.43 0.51
N ILE A 49 -4.03 2.24 0.90
CA ILE A 49 -3.34 0.98 0.64
C ILE A 49 -3.85 0.42 -0.67
N SER A 50 -2.95 0.17 -1.60
CA SER A 50 -3.29 -0.33 -2.93
C SER A 50 -2.71 -1.73 -3.14
N THR A 51 -3.56 -2.69 -3.53
CA THR A 51 -3.14 -4.07 -3.81
C THR A 51 -3.91 -4.66 -5.00
N SER A 52 -3.24 -5.56 -5.72
CA SER A 52 -3.86 -6.25 -6.86
C SER A 52 -4.62 -7.50 -6.39
N ASP A 53 -5.57 -7.95 -7.20
CA ASP A 53 -6.19 -9.26 -7.03
C ASP A 53 -5.33 -10.38 -7.65
N ILE A 54 -5.71 -11.63 -7.39
CA ILE A 54 -5.11 -12.79 -8.05
C ILE A 54 -5.44 -12.76 -9.55
N ASN A 55 -4.42 -12.82 -10.39
CA ASN A 55 -4.62 -12.97 -11.82
C ASN A 55 -4.85 -14.46 -12.15
N LYS A 56 -6.12 -14.83 -12.35
CA LYS A 56 -6.53 -16.22 -12.60
C LYS A 56 -5.83 -16.84 -13.82
N SER A 57 -5.50 -16.06 -14.85
CA SER A 57 -4.79 -16.57 -16.03
C SER A 57 -3.35 -16.99 -15.75
N LYS A 58 -2.75 -16.46 -14.69
CA LYS A 58 -1.37 -16.76 -14.27
C LYS A 58 -1.27 -17.87 -13.22
N LEU A 59 -2.38 -18.36 -12.66
CA LEU A 59 -2.36 -19.40 -11.61
C LEU A 59 -1.69 -20.71 -12.03
N LYS A 60 -1.65 -21.01 -13.35
CA LYS A 60 -0.94 -22.18 -13.88
C LYS A 60 0.60 -22.06 -13.77
N GLN A 61 1.12 -20.86 -13.56
CA GLN A 61 2.54 -20.63 -13.34
C GLN A 61 2.87 -20.85 -11.86
N LYS A 62 3.67 -21.88 -11.55
CA LYS A 62 4.02 -22.27 -10.17
C LYS A 62 4.57 -21.10 -9.35
N SER A 63 5.52 -20.33 -9.89
CA SER A 63 6.11 -19.18 -9.22
C SER A 63 5.10 -18.06 -8.93
N TYR A 64 4.05 -17.95 -9.76
CA TYR A 64 2.99 -16.97 -9.51
C TYR A 64 2.04 -17.46 -8.41
N SER A 65 1.55 -18.69 -8.48
CA SER A 65 0.61 -19.27 -7.51
C SER A 65 1.20 -19.33 -6.09
N GLU A 66 2.47 -19.66 -5.94
CA GLU A 66 3.18 -19.68 -4.65
C GLU A 66 3.30 -18.29 -4.00
N ASN A 67 3.25 -17.21 -4.78
CA ASN A 67 3.44 -15.84 -4.32
C ASN A 67 2.17 -14.97 -4.34
N HIS A 68 1.01 -15.52 -4.78
CA HIS A 68 -0.27 -14.82 -4.90
C HIS A 68 -1.38 -15.73 -4.40
N ILE A 69 -1.41 -15.97 -3.09
CA ILE A 69 -2.32 -16.92 -2.44
C ILE A 69 -3.57 -16.27 -1.87
N PHE A 70 -3.51 -14.96 -1.52
CA PHE A 70 -4.67 -14.21 -1.00
C PHE A 70 -5.29 -13.35 -2.10
N THR A 71 -6.60 -13.48 -2.25
CA THR A 71 -7.42 -12.60 -3.10
C THR A 71 -7.44 -11.18 -2.55
N PHE A 72 -7.94 -10.22 -3.33
CA PHE A 72 -8.13 -8.85 -2.85
C PHE A 72 -9.03 -8.80 -1.61
N ASP A 73 -10.17 -9.50 -1.65
CA ASP A 73 -11.16 -9.47 -0.57
C ASP A 73 -10.60 -10.08 0.74
N GLU A 74 -9.82 -11.15 0.65
CA GLU A 74 -9.14 -11.75 1.80
C GLU A 74 -8.12 -10.80 2.42
N LYS A 75 -7.34 -10.09 1.59
CA LYS A 75 -6.39 -9.08 2.07
C LYS A 75 -7.08 -7.90 2.71
N ALA A 76 -8.14 -7.39 2.09
CA ALA A 76 -8.94 -6.31 2.66
C ALA A 76 -9.52 -6.72 4.02
N LYS A 77 -10.09 -7.93 4.12
CA LYS A 77 -10.60 -8.47 5.37
C LYS A 77 -9.54 -8.54 6.48
N ILE A 78 -8.33 -8.98 6.17
CA ILE A 78 -7.21 -8.97 7.12
C ILE A 78 -6.92 -7.53 7.60
N MET A 79 -6.79 -6.58 6.67
CA MET A 79 -6.50 -5.18 6.97
C MET A 79 -7.58 -4.53 7.83
N GLU A 80 -8.85 -4.72 7.50
CA GLU A 80 -9.98 -4.18 8.22
C GLU A 80 -10.11 -4.80 9.62
N THR A 81 -10.07 -6.14 9.71
CA THR A 81 -10.33 -6.87 10.96
C THR A 81 -9.17 -6.76 11.96
N MET A 82 -7.94 -6.89 11.47
CA MET A 82 -6.77 -6.94 12.36
C MET A 82 -6.22 -5.56 12.70
N PHE A 83 -6.31 -4.61 11.77
CA PHE A 83 -5.66 -3.29 11.88
C PHE A 83 -6.63 -2.10 11.85
N ASN A 84 -7.95 -2.35 11.75
CA ASN A 84 -8.98 -1.31 11.69
C ASN A 84 -8.76 -0.28 10.56
N ILE A 85 -8.17 -0.73 9.45
CA ILE A 85 -7.99 0.11 8.26
C ILE A 85 -9.35 0.25 7.56
N PRO A 86 -9.85 1.48 7.34
CA PRO A 86 -11.16 1.66 6.71
C PRO A 86 -11.21 1.10 5.29
N ALA A 87 -12.27 0.38 4.92
CA ALA A 87 -12.44 -0.20 3.58
C ALA A 87 -12.26 0.83 2.46
N LYS A 88 -12.72 2.09 2.66
CA LYS A 88 -12.55 3.19 1.70
C LYS A 88 -11.07 3.56 1.42
N GLN A 89 -10.14 3.13 2.27
CA GLN A 89 -8.70 3.36 2.10
C GLN A 89 -7.98 2.17 1.46
N ILE A 90 -8.69 1.08 1.14
CA ILE A 90 -8.13 -0.12 0.53
C ILE A 90 -8.55 -0.15 -0.95
N ILE A 91 -7.58 0.01 -1.84
CA ILE A 91 -7.80 0.13 -3.29
C ILE A 91 -7.47 -1.19 -3.98
N LYS A 92 -8.41 -1.67 -4.80
CA LYS A 92 -8.20 -2.77 -5.73
C LYS A 92 -7.56 -2.25 -7.02
N ALA A 93 -6.25 -2.42 -7.16
CA ALA A 93 -5.54 -1.98 -8.34
C ALA A 93 -5.70 -2.97 -9.51
N GLY A 94 -6.11 -2.47 -10.68
CA GLY A 94 -6.29 -3.27 -11.87
C GLY A 94 -4.99 -3.66 -12.58
N ARG A 95 -3.94 -2.84 -12.48
CA ARG A 95 -2.65 -3.05 -13.18
C ARG A 95 -1.48 -3.24 -12.21
N THR A 96 -1.12 -2.21 -11.50
CA THR A 96 -0.01 -2.24 -10.52
C THR A 96 -0.41 -1.55 -9.22
N PRO A 97 -0.12 -2.14 -8.06
CA PRO A 97 -0.44 -1.52 -6.77
C PRO A 97 0.22 -0.16 -6.55
N TYR A 98 1.36 0.07 -7.14
CA TYR A 98 2.11 1.33 -6.95
C TYR A 98 1.53 2.51 -7.73
N LEU A 99 0.79 2.24 -8.80
CA LEU A 99 0.20 3.24 -9.69
C LEU A 99 -1.23 2.83 -10.07
N PRO A 100 -2.17 2.79 -9.10
CA PRO A 100 -3.58 2.60 -9.42
C PRO A 100 -4.06 3.72 -10.36
N SER A 101 -5.05 3.43 -11.18
CA SER A 101 -5.62 4.46 -12.03
C SER A 101 -6.37 5.49 -11.18
N TRP A 102 -6.50 6.72 -11.66
CA TRP A 102 -7.21 7.79 -10.95
C TRP A 102 -8.69 7.41 -10.66
N ARG A 103 -9.30 6.52 -11.46
CA ARG A 103 -10.66 6.02 -11.26
C ARG A 103 -10.78 5.03 -10.11
N GLU A 104 -9.69 4.43 -9.70
CA GLU A 104 -9.63 3.46 -8.60
C GLU A 104 -9.40 4.17 -7.24
N ILE A 105 -8.90 5.41 -7.27
CA ILE A 105 -8.64 6.19 -6.07
C ILE A 105 -9.96 6.88 -5.67
N PRO A 106 -10.48 6.64 -4.44
CA PRO A 106 -11.79 7.15 -4.01
C PRO A 106 -11.71 8.61 -3.54
N ILE A 107 -11.27 9.50 -4.43
CA ILE A 107 -11.19 10.94 -4.18
C ILE A 107 -11.90 11.70 -5.31
N GLU A 108 -12.46 12.85 -4.97
CA GLU A 108 -13.09 13.72 -5.95
C GLU A 108 -12.10 14.75 -6.52
N GLY A 109 -12.23 14.99 -7.83
CA GLY A 109 -11.43 16.00 -8.53
C GLY A 109 -10.02 15.53 -8.90
N SER A 110 -9.27 16.44 -9.54
CA SER A 110 -7.89 16.22 -10.01
C SER A 110 -6.88 17.13 -9.33
N ASN A 111 -7.31 17.92 -8.35
CA ASN A 111 -6.43 18.88 -7.67
C ASN A 111 -5.74 18.23 -6.46
N TYR A 112 -4.87 17.27 -6.73
CA TYR A 112 -4.07 16.58 -5.72
C TYR A 112 -2.65 16.31 -6.22
N ALA A 113 -1.74 16.10 -5.28
CA ALA A 113 -0.40 15.61 -5.56
C ALA A 113 -0.34 14.10 -5.32
N TYR A 114 0.19 13.35 -6.30
CA TYR A 114 0.28 11.90 -6.23
C TYR A 114 1.64 11.48 -5.65
N ILE A 115 1.63 10.73 -4.56
CA ILE A 115 2.82 10.20 -3.91
C ILE A 115 2.70 8.68 -3.82
N THR A 116 3.57 7.93 -4.47
CA THR A 116 3.65 6.47 -4.28
C THR A 116 4.72 6.12 -3.27
N VAL A 117 4.46 5.12 -2.44
CA VAL A 117 5.40 4.67 -1.42
C VAL A 117 6.16 3.44 -1.90
N CYS A 118 7.46 3.43 -1.71
CA CYS A 118 8.32 2.30 -2.04
C CYS A 118 9.39 2.07 -0.97
N GLY A 119 9.87 0.84 -0.88
CA GLY A 119 11.07 0.52 -0.11
C GLY A 119 12.35 0.90 -0.86
N MET A 120 13.46 1.01 -0.16
CA MET A 120 14.78 1.36 -0.73
C MET A 120 15.16 0.45 -1.93
N LYS A 121 14.81 -0.82 -1.90
CA LYS A 121 15.10 -1.80 -2.97
C LYS A 121 14.43 -1.46 -4.31
N ASP A 122 13.34 -0.72 -4.27
CA ASP A 122 12.56 -0.35 -5.47
C ASP A 122 12.90 1.06 -6.00
N LYS A 123 13.76 1.82 -5.30
CA LYS A 123 14.11 3.20 -5.65
C LYS A 123 14.49 3.36 -7.12
N ASP A 124 15.46 2.59 -7.60
CA ASP A 124 15.96 2.69 -8.98
C ASP A 124 14.90 2.42 -10.04
N ARG A 125 13.85 1.68 -9.67
CA ARG A 125 12.70 1.45 -10.54
C ARG A 125 11.87 2.72 -10.69
N PHE A 126 11.71 3.49 -9.62
CA PHE A 126 10.93 4.73 -9.65
C PHE A 126 11.70 5.88 -10.29
N ASP A 127 13.01 5.95 -10.10
CA ASP A 127 13.88 6.93 -10.77
C ASP A 127 13.80 6.84 -12.32
N ARG A 128 13.45 5.66 -12.86
CA ARG A 128 13.32 5.41 -14.30
C ARG A 128 11.90 5.60 -14.86
N LEU A 129 10.91 5.91 -14.03
CA LEU A 129 9.52 6.04 -14.47
C LEU A 129 9.20 7.42 -15.07
N GLY A 130 10.05 8.42 -14.86
CA GLY A 130 9.93 9.74 -15.48
C GLY A 130 10.14 9.69 -16.98
N ASN A 131 9.43 10.55 -17.73
CA ASN A 131 9.60 10.79 -19.15
C ASN A 131 9.30 12.26 -19.48
N GLU A 132 9.40 12.65 -20.77
CA GLU A 132 9.17 14.04 -21.23
C GLU A 132 7.78 14.61 -20.87
N HIS A 133 6.79 13.75 -20.56
CA HIS A 133 5.41 14.16 -20.26
C HIS A 133 5.02 13.98 -18.81
N MET A 134 5.87 13.33 -17.99
CA MET A 134 5.58 13.02 -16.59
C MET A 134 6.86 13.05 -15.76
N ILE A 135 6.98 14.05 -14.90
CA ILE A 135 8.07 14.11 -13.92
C ILE A 135 7.77 13.14 -12.79
N PHE A 136 8.77 12.33 -12.44
CA PHE A 136 8.70 11.40 -11.32
C PHE A 136 9.92 11.65 -10.43
N GLU A 137 9.72 12.24 -9.25
CA GLU A 137 10.83 12.61 -8.36
C GLU A 137 10.64 12.13 -6.93
N GLN A 138 11.72 12.08 -6.19
CA GLN A 138 11.67 11.69 -4.79
C GLN A 138 11.02 12.79 -3.95
N TYR A 139 9.92 12.45 -3.27
CA TYR A 139 9.33 13.32 -2.24
C TYR A 139 10.28 13.52 -1.07
N LYS A 140 10.36 14.74 -0.60
CA LYS A 140 11.06 15.11 0.64
C LYS A 140 10.12 15.95 1.49
N PRO A 141 10.06 15.75 2.83
CA PRO A 141 9.25 16.57 3.73
C PRO A 141 9.48 18.06 3.52
N GLY A 142 8.39 18.83 3.47
CA GLY A 142 8.43 20.29 3.27
C GLY A 142 8.61 20.77 1.83
N MET A 143 8.71 19.87 0.83
CA MET A 143 8.76 20.32 -0.56
C MET A 143 7.37 20.80 -1.03
N ARG A 144 7.36 21.77 -1.96
CA ARG A 144 6.13 22.22 -2.62
C ARG A 144 5.66 21.17 -3.61
N LEU A 145 4.45 20.67 -3.40
CA LEU A 145 3.85 19.65 -4.27
C LEU A 145 3.23 20.27 -5.52
N GLN A 146 3.30 19.56 -6.64
CA GLN A 146 2.69 19.91 -7.92
C GLN A 146 1.54 18.96 -8.25
N SER A 147 0.69 19.34 -9.20
CA SER A 147 -0.47 18.54 -9.62
C SER A 147 -0.08 17.19 -10.19
N CYS A 148 -0.87 16.16 -9.89
CA CYS A 148 -0.70 14.81 -10.39
C CYS A 148 -0.81 14.68 -11.92
N LEU A 149 -1.22 15.74 -12.63
CA LEU A 149 -1.35 15.74 -14.09
C LEU A 149 0.03 15.71 -14.77
N ASP A 150 0.99 16.46 -14.23
CA ASP A 150 2.30 16.63 -14.82
C ASP A 150 3.42 16.06 -13.93
N HIS A 151 3.13 15.84 -12.64
CA HIS A 151 4.12 15.50 -11.64
C HIS A 151 3.64 14.39 -10.70
N LYS A 152 4.50 13.42 -10.44
CA LYS A 152 4.30 12.37 -9.45
C LYS A 152 5.52 12.25 -8.56
N TYR A 153 5.30 11.80 -7.35
CA TYR A 153 6.35 11.61 -6.36
C TYR A 153 6.45 10.17 -5.94
N TYR A 154 7.65 9.75 -5.54
CA TYR A 154 7.83 8.53 -4.78
C TYR A 154 8.44 8.86 -3.43
N TYR A 155 7.96 8.20 -2.40
CA TYR A 155 8.43 8.34 -1.03
C TYR A 155 9.08 7.05 -0.56
N ILE A 156 10.33 7.14 -0.12
CA ILE A 156 11.08 5.99 0.37
C ILE A 156 10.83 5.88 1.87
N VAL A 157 10.25 4.74 2.29
CA VAL A 157 10.05 4.42 3.70
C VAL A 157 10.97 3.27 4.07
N GLU A 158 11.78 3.49 5.10
CA GLU A 158 12.58 2.45 5.72
C GLU A 158 11.80 1.82 6.88
N ASN A 159 11.74 0.49 6.88
CA ASN A 159 11.19 -0.25 8.00
C ASN A 159 12.34 -0.66 8.92
N GLU A 160 12.52 0.09 10.00
CA GLU A 160 13.65 -0.11 10.93
C GLU A 160 13.37 -1.18 11.99
N LYS A 161 12.09 -1.46 12.29
CA LYS A 161 11.70 -2.23 13.48
C LYS A 161 11.33 -3.68 13.20
N ILE A 162 10.64 -3.97 12.11
CA ILE A 162 10.14 -5.32 11.82
C ILE A 162 10.72 -5.81 10.50
N ASN A 163 11.74 -6.64 10.60
CA ASN A 163 12.33 -7.33 9.44
C ASN A 163 11.55 -8.62 9.13
N LEU A 164 10.23 -8.51 9.01
CA LEU A 164 9.33 -9.62 8.70
C LEU A 164 8.82 -9.50 7.27
N SER A 165 9.03 -10.53 6.47
CA SER A 165 8.50 -10.62 5.12
C SER A 165 7.23 -11.49 5.08
N ALA A 166 6.35 -11.20 4.14
CA ALA A 166 5.17 -12.05 3.91
C ALA A 166 5.53 -13.51 3.57
N THR A 167 6.72 -13.75 3.04
CA THR A 167 7.24 -15.10 2.78
C THR A 167 7.58 -15.82 4.07
N GLU A 168 8.24 -15.16 5.02
CA GLU A 168 8.54 -15.72 6.34
C GLU A 168 7.26 -16.04 7.10
N VAL A 169 6.25 -15.16 7.06
CA VAL A 169 4.94 -15.44 7.63
C VAL A 169 4.36 -16.75 7.06
N ARG A 170 4.32 -16.89 5.74
CA ARG A 170 3.77 -18.10 5.09
C ARG A 170 4.55 -19.37 5.45
N ASN A 171 5.89 -19.29 5.48
CA ASN A 171 6.72 -20.43 5.84
C ASN A 171 6.50 -20.85 7.29
N TYR A 172 6.37 -19.89 8.21
CA TYR A 172 6.09 -20.19 9.60
C TYR A 172 4.78 -20.99 9.76
N PHE A 173 3.71 -20.56 9.07
CA PHE A 173 2.42 -21.28 9.10
C PHE A 173 2.46 -22.66 8.44
N ARG A 174 3.44 -22.97 7.59
CA ARG A 174 3.60 -24.31 6.98
C ARG A 174 4.42 -25.28 7.84
N GLU A 175 5.35 -24.76 8.60
CA GLU A 175 6.42 -25.56 9.24
C GLU A 175 6.19 -25.83 10.73
N HIS A 176 5.26 -25.12 11.39
CA HIS A 176 5.09 -25.17 12.85
C HIS A 176 3.77 -25.82 13.25
N ASP A 177 3.70 -26.28 14.52
CA ASP A 177 2.47 -26.81 15.10
C ASP A 177 1.44 -25.72 15.39
N GLU A 178 0.21 -26.14 15.72
CA GLU A 178 -0.90 -25.19 15.88
C GLU A 178 -0.70 -24.21 17.04
N GLN A 179 -0.11 -24.65 18.15
CA GLN A 179 0.15 -23.78 19.30
C GLN A 179 1.16 -22.68 18.95
N GLN A 180 2.24 -23.04 18.28
CA GLN A 180 3.25 -22.10 17.80
C GLN A 180 2.67 -21.11 16.79
N LYS A 181 1.82 -21.58 15.87
CA LYS A 181 1.12 -20.71 14.90
C LYS A 181 0.22 -19.69 15.58
N ILE A 182 -0.52 -20.10 16.64
CA ILE A 182 -1.39 -19.22 17.42
C ILE A 182 -0.57 -18.12 18.11
N GLU A 183 0.54 -18.48 18.72
CA GLU A 183 1.45 -17.51 19.37
C GLU A 183 2.02 -16.53 18.37
N PHE A 184 2.61 -17.01 17.28
CA PHE A 184 3.14 -16.18 16.20
C PHE A 184 2.06 -15.29 15.58
N PHE A 185 0.83 -15.80 15.38
CA PHE A 185 -0.28 -15.00 14.91
C PHE A 185 -0.57 -13.81 15.83
N LYS A 186 -0.60 -14.05 17.14
CA LYS A 186 -0.78 -12.97 18.14
C LYS A 186 0.34 -11.95 18.11
N ASP A 187 1.58 -12.39 17.91
CA ASP A 187 2.74 -11.51 17.81
C ASP A 187 2.64 -10.58 16.59
N ILE A 188 2.28 -11.12 15.42
CA ILE A 188 2.22 -10.32 14.18
C ILE A 188 0.95 -9.50 14.00
N TYR A 189 -0.13 -9.83 14.71
CA TYR A 189 -1.42 -9.15 14.59
C TYR A 189 -1.87 -8.43 15.87
N GLY A 190 -1.15 -8.61 16.98
CA GLY A 190 -1.46 -7.99 18.27
C GLY A 190 -2.68 -8.55 19.00
N LYS A 191 -3.45 -9.41 18.34
CA LYS A 191 -4.67 -10.06 18.88
C LYS A 191 -4.95 -11.36 18.14
N PHE A 192 -5.72 -12.25 18.78
CA PHE A 192 -6.21 -13.47 18.13
C PHE A 192 -7.61 -13.25 17.54
N ASN A 193 -7.79 -13.62 16.28
CA ASN A 193 -9.09 -13.69 15.62
C ASN A 193 -9.17 -15.04 14.89
N PRO A 194 -10.07 -15.94 15.28
CA PRO A 194 -10.12 -17.30 14.73
C PRO A 194 -10.40 -17.32 13.23
N GLU A 195 -11.27 -16.45 12.73
CA GLU A 195 -11.61 -16.40 11.30
C GLU A 195 -10.41 -15.98 10.45
N ILE A 196 -9.63 -14.98 10.90
CA ILE A 196 -8.42 -14.54 10.21
C ILE A 196 -7.29 -15.55 10.38
N PHE A 197 -7.20 -16.19 11.55
CA PHE A 197 -6.24 -17.28 11.77
C PHE A 197 -6.48 -18.42 10.79
N ASP A 198 -7.73 -18.91 10.68
CA ASP A 198 -8.10 -19.97 9.74
C ASP A 198 -7.81 -19.55 8.28
N LEU A 199 -8.11 -18.30 7.93
CA LEU A 199 -7.83 -17.75 6.62
C LEU A 199 -6.34 -17.79 6.28
N VAL A 200 -5.46 -17.46 7.23
CA VAL A 200 -3.99 -17.45 7.03
C VAL A 200 -3.39 -18.85 7.09
N ASN A 201 -3.87 -19.69 8.00
CA ASN A 201 -3.36 -21.05 8.24
C ASN A 201 -3.67 -22.03 7.09
N ASN A 202 -4.77 -21.83 6.38
CA ASN A 202 -5.22 -22.69 5.29
C ASN A 202 -4.66 -22.29 3.90
N ARG A 203 -3.61 -21.47 3.85
CA ARG A 203 -2.95 -20.99 2.64
C ARG A 203 -1.46 -21.36 2.66
#